data_d1f2f2deae4fefa147ce5fbf0dbc9e27
#
_entry.id   d1f2f2deae4fefa147ce5fbf0dbc9e27
#
_cell.length_a   1.000
_cell.length_b   1.000
_cell.length_c   1.000
_cell.angle_alpha   90.00
_cell.angle_beta   90.00
_cell.angle_gamma   90.00
#
_symmetry.space_group_name_H-M   'P 1'
#
loop_
_entity.id
_entity.type
_entity.pdbx_description
1 polymer ?
#
loop_
_entity_poly.entity_id
_entity_poly.type
_entity_poly.pdbx_seq_one_letter_code
_entity_poly.pdbx_strand_id
1 'polypeptide(L)'
;GKAEVIGATKLIIDMQKGSSMNELKNLGDMLIRDENVLAMLFGENGDSLVYQLARGRKVKTSMRELIKAVNAAAGGKGGGRDEYAQGSAKITSATDAEGSIESLRGYCRSMLKA
;
A
#
# COMPACT_ATOMS: atom_id res chain seq x y z
N GLY A 1 6.47 4.52 9.05
CA GLY A 1 5.74 3.85 10.08
C GLY A 1 6.37 2.56 10.54
N LYS A 2 5.85 2.07 11.62
CA LYS A 2 6.31 0.82 12.19
C LYS A 2 5.59 -0.36 11.54
N ALA A 3 6.30 -1.48 11.41
CA ALA A 3 5.69 -2.70 10.95
C ALA A 3 4.75 -3.27 12.00
N GLU A 4 3.61 -3.75 11.56
CA GLU A 4 2.67 -4.48 12.39
C GLU A 4 2.81 -5.96 12.02
N VAL A 5 3.07 -6.82 13.00
CA VAL A 5 3.24 -8.25 12.75
C VAL A 5 1.88 -8.94 12.81
N ILE A 6 1.51 -9.58 11.71
CA ILE A 6 0.24 -10.32 11.60
C ILE A 6 0.62 -11.71 11.07
N GLY A 7 0.59 -12.71 11.96
CA GLY A 7 1.10 -14.03 11.62
C GLY A 7 2.59 -13.94 11.27
N ALA A 8 2.99 -14.42 10.11
CA ALA A 8 4.37 -14.36 9.64
C ALA A 8 4.66 -13.09 8.83
N THR A 9 3.66 -12.24 8.58
CA THR A 9 3.80 -11.06 7.73
C THR A 9 4.02 -9.80 8.56
N LYS A 10 4.98 -8.99 8.13
CA LYS A 10 5.21 -7.65 8.69
C LYS A 10 4.55 -6.64 7.77
N LEU A 11 3.45 -6.07 8.22
CA LEU A 11 2.68 -5.09 7.44
C LEU A 11 3.19 -3.68 7.72
N ILE A 12 3.56 -2.97 6.67
CA ILE A 12 3.96 -1.57 6.73
C ILE A 12 3.00 -0.78 5.86
N ILE A 13 2.23 0.11 6.48
CA ILE A 13 1.37 1.05 5.77
C ILE A 13 1.82 2.44 6.18
N ASP A 14 2.28 3.23 5.22
CA ASP A 14 2.89 4.53 5.53
C ASP A 14 2.47 5.59 4.52
N MET A 15 2.30 6.81 5.03
CA MET A 15 2.01 7.98 4.21
C MET A 15 3.23 8.89 4.20
N GLN A 16 3.70 9.22 3.00
CA GLN A 16 4.85 10.09 2.78
C GLN A 16 4.36 11.35 2.05
N LYS A 17 4.17 12.43 2.78
CA LYS A 17 3.76 13.69 2.14
C LYS A 17 4.86 14.19 1.22
N GLY A 18 4.48 14.52 -0.02
CA GLY A 18 5.39 15.04 -1.01
C GLY A 18 6.19 13.99 -1.77
N SER A 19 6.03 12.70 -1.44
CA SER A 19 6.78 11.65 -2.15
C SER A 19 6.17 11.33 -3.49
N SER A 20 7.02 11.23 -4.51
CA SER A 20 6.64 10.80 -5.85
C SER A 20 6.47 9.29 -5.91
N MET A 21 5.83 8.80 -6.97
CA MET A 21 5.73 7.37 -7.22
C MET A 21 7.11 6.70 -7.25
N ASN A 22 8.10 7.36 -7.87
CA ASN A 22 9.44 6.81 -7.98
C ASN A 22 10.12 6.69 -6.61
N GLU A 23 9.91 7.67 -5.74
CA GLU A 23 10.43 7.61 -4.37
C GLU A 23 9.78 6.49 -3.57
N LEU A 24 8.47 6.29 -3.74
CA LEU A 24 7.75 5.19 -3.08
C LEU A 24 8.23 3.83 -3.59
N LYS A 25 8.48 3.73 -4.90
CA LYS A 25 9.01 2.51 -5.48
C LYS A 25 10.37 2.16 -4.88
N ASN A 26 11.26 3.14 -4.78
CA ASN A 26 12.59 2.93 -4.21
C ASN A 26 12.52 2.52 -2.74
N LEU A 27 11.64 3.15 -1.98
CA LEU A 27 11.43 2.77 -0.58
C LEU A 27 10.87 1.35 -0.48
N GLY A 28 9.89 1.02 -1.30
CA GLY A 28 9.31 -0.32 -1.35
C GLY A 28 10.35 -1.39 -1.68
N ASP A 29 11.18 -1.13 -2.69
CA ASP A 29 12.25 -2.06 -3.07
C ASP A 29 13.19 -2.34 -1.91
N MET A 30 13.49 -1.33 -1.11
CA MET A 30 14.34 -1.47 0.07
C MET A 30 13.64 -2.27 1.17
N LEU A 31 12.38 -1.98 1.43
CA LEU A 31 11.64 -2.62 2.53
C LEU A 31 11.41 -4.11 2.28
N ILE A 32 11.17 -4.50 1.04
CA ILE A 32 10.89 -5.90 0.71
C ILE A 32 12.14 -6.78 0.64
N ARG A 33 13.31 -6.23 0.91
CA ARG A 33 14.51 -7.05 1.15
C ARG A 33 14.29 -7.96 2.35
N ASP A 34 13.48 -7.54 3.31
CA ASP A 34 12.92 -8.44 4.31
C ASP A 34 11.80 -9.24 3.62
N GLU A 35 12.02 -10.54 3.50
CA GLU A 35 11.15 -11.43 2.75
C GLU A 35 9.73 -11.52 3.30
N ASN A 36 9.50 -11.11 4.53
CA ASN A 36 8.20 -11.20 5.20
C ASN A 36 7.43 -9.89 5.19
N VAL A 37 7.95 -8.84 4.55
CA VAL A 37 7.32 -7.52 4.53
C VAL A 37 6.27 -7.42 3.42
N LEU A 38 5.12 -6.88 3.78
CA LEU A 38 4.13 -6.36 2.84
C LEU A 38 4.07 -4.85 3.06
N ALA A 39 4.44 -4.07 2.04
CA ALA A 39 4.51 -2.63 2.12
C ALA A 39 3.43 -1.97 1.27
N MET A 40 2.65 -1.09 1.88
CA MET A 40 1.65 -0.26 1.21
C MET A 40 2.02 1.18 1.48
N LEU A 41 2.60 1.83 0.47
CA LEU A 41 3.19 3.15 0.61
C LEU A 41 2.39 4.18 -0.18
N PHE A 42 2.05 5.28 0.48
CA PHE A 42 1.24 6.35 -0.10
C PHE A 42 2.03 7.64 -0.13
N GLY A 43 1.88 8.40 -1.22
CA GLY A 43 2.45 9.73 -1.35
C GLY A 43 1.35 10.73 -1.65
N GLU A 44 1.30 11.82 -0.90
CA GLU A 44 0.31 12.87 -1.09
C GLU A 44 0.97 14.10 -1.69
N ASN A 45 0.51 14.51 -2.89
CA ASN A 45 1.08 15.62 -3.64
C ASN A 45 -0.07 16.52 -4.12
N GLY A 46 -0.32 17.62 -3.40
CA GLY A 46 -1.44 18.50 -3.72
C GLY A 46 -2.76 17.72 -3.62
N ASP A 47 -3.50 17.64 -4.72
CA ASP A 47 -4.75 16.90 -4.77
C ASP A 47 -4.58 15.48 -5.33
N SER A 48 -3.35 15.02 -5.44
CA SER A 48 -3.03 13.69 -5.98
C SER A 48 -2.51 12.77 -4.89
N LEU A 49 -3.01 11.55 -4.88
CA LEU A 49 -2.51 10.48 -4.02
C LEU A 49 -1.91 9.41 -4.92
N VAL A 50 -0.64 9.10 -4.74
CA VAL A 50 0.01 8.01 -5.45
C VAL A 50 0.31 6.89 -4.46
N TYR A 51 0.31 5.66 -4.92
CA TYR A 51 0.60 4.55 -4.01
C TYR A 51 1.35 3.42 -4.71
N GLN A 52 2.17 2.76 -3.92
CA GLN A 52 3.00 1.64 -4.32
C GLN A 52 2.80 0.50 -3.32
N LEU A 53 2.49 -0.67 -3.84
CA LEU A 53 2.38 -1.89 -3.06
C LEU A 53 3.51 -2.81 -3.47
N ALA A 54 4.17 -3.41 -2.48
CA ALA A 54 5.25 -4.35 -2.73
C ALA A 54 5.26 -5.41 -1.64
N ARG A 55 5.71 -6.61 -1.99
CA ARG A 55 5.83 -7.68 -1.01
C ARG A 55 7.16 -8.39 -1.14
N GLY A 56 7.66 -8.84 -0.01
CA GLY A 56 8.77 -9.76 0.02
C GLY A 56 8.34 -11.13 -0.50
N ARG A 57 9.32 -11.95 -0.85
CA ARG A 57 9.05 -13.20 -1.57
C ARG A 57 8.32 -14.26 -0.74
N LYS A 58 8.33 -14.16 0.59
CA LYS A 58 7.61 -15.10 1.46
C LYS A 58 6.17 -14.69 1.74
N VAL A 59 5.78 -13.48 1.40
CA VAL A 59 4.40 -13.03 1.51
C VAL A 59 3.63 -13.60 0.33
N LYS A 60 2.52 -14.27 0.61
CA LYS A 60 1.75 -14.97 -0.43
C LYS A 60 0.65 -14.15 -1.06
N THR A 61 0.30 -13.01 -0.46
CA THR A 61 -0.72 -12.13 -0.98
C THR A 61 -0.28 -11.54 -2.32
N SER A 62 -1.16 -11.57 -3.32
CA SER A 62 -0.89 -10.96 -4.62
C SER A 62 -1.12 -9.45 -4.55
N MET A 63 -0.14 -8.67 -4.96
CA MET A 63 -0.29 -7.21 -5.02
C MET A 63 -1.28 -6.80 -6.11
N ARG A 64 -1.39 -7.61 -7.17
CA ARG A 64 -2.39 -7.40 -8.22
C ARG A 64 -3.81 -7.46 -7.65
N GLU A 65 -4.05 -8.37 -6.74
CA GLU A 65 -5.37 -8.49 -6.10
C GLU A 65 -5.55 -7.43 -5.02
N LEU A 66 -4.51 -7.18 -4.23
CA LEU A 66 -4.61 -6.21 -3.14
C LEU A 66 -4.86 -4.79 -3.66
N ILE A 67 -4.29 -4.41 -4.81
CA ILE A 67 -4.50 -3.06 -5.33
C ILE A 67 -5.95 -2.77 -5.68
N LYS A 68 -6.74 -3.80 -5.95
CA LYS A 68 -8.17 -3.62 -6.20
C LYS A 68 -8.87 -3.06 -4.96
N ALA A 69 -8.50 -3.55 -3.78
CA ALA A 69 -9.04 -3.03 -2.52
C ALA A 69 -8.56 -1.60 -2.27
N VAL A 70 -7.31 -1.30 -2.58
CA VAL A 70 -6.77 0.06 -2.43
C VAL A 70 -7.50 1.02 -3.36
N ASN A 71 -7.66 0.64 -4.63
CA ASN A 71 -8.38 1.47 -5.60
C ASN A 71 -9.83 1.73 -5.15
N ALA A 72 -10.50 0.72 -4.63
CA ALA A 72 -11.87 0.88 -4.14
C ALA A 72 -11.94 1.83 -2.95
N ALA A 73 -11.01 1.71 -2.00
CA ALA A 73 -10.99 2.55 -0.80
C ALA A 73 -10.63 4.00 -1.12
N ALA A 74 -9.70 4.22 -2.06
CA ALA A 74 -9.20 5.56 -2.39
C ALA A 74 -9.94 6.22 -3.56
N GLY A 75 -10.79 5.49 -4.26
CA GLY A 75 -11.41 5.97 -5.49
C GLY A 75 -10.40 6.10 -6.62
N GLY A 76 -9.40 5.25 -6.63
CA GLY A 76 -8.27 5.35 -7.55
C GLY A 76 -8.25 4.29 -8.64
N LYS A 77 -7.19 4.33 -9.40
CA LYS A 77 -6.93 3.40 -10.51
C LYS A 77 -5.49 2.95 -10.48
N GLY A 78 -5.26 1.73 -10.88
CA GLY A 78 -3.92 1.19 -10.98
C GLY A 78 -3.95 -0.32 -11.10
N GLY A 79 -2.78 -0.90 -11.21
CA GLY A 79 -2.62 -2.34 -11.34
C GLY A 79 -1.16 -2.74 -11.19
N GLY A 80 -0.85 -3.97 -11.51
CA GLY A 80 0.50 -4.46 -11.42
C GLY A 80 0.60 -5.98 -11.53
N ARG A 81 1.55 -6.52 -10.79
CA ARG A 81 1.90 -7.94 -10.77
C ARG A 81 1.69 -8.51 -9.37
N ASP A 82 2.01 -9.81 -9.22
CA ASP A 82 1.91 -10.45 -7.91
C ASP A 82 2.85 -9.82 -6.89
N GLU A 83 4.05 -9.40 -7.30
CA GLU A 83 5.07 -8.88 -6.39
C GLU A 83 4.93 -7.39 -6.10
N TYR A 84 4.38 -6.63 -7.03
CA TYR A 84 4.19 -5.19 -6.84
C TYR A 84 3.06 -4.65 -7.70
N ALA A 85 2.46 -3.56 -7.26
CA ALA A 85 1.43 -2.85 -8.00
C ALA A 85 1.49 -1.38 -7.62
N GLN A 86 0.97 -0.53 -8.49
CA GLN A 86 0.97 0.91 -8.25
C GLN A 86 -0.30 1.54 -8.80
N GLY A 87 -0.67 2.66 -8.24
CA GLY A 87 -1.85 3.37 -8.66
C GLY A 87 -1.88 4.79 -8.16
N SER A 88 -2.95 5.48 -8.50
CA SER A 88 -3.15 6.85 -8.08
C SER A 88 -4.64 7.16 -7.96
N ALA A 89 -4.92 8.16 -7.14
CA ALA A 89 -6.27 8.66 -6.92
C ALA A 89 -6.23 10.18 -6.83
N LYS A 90 -7.36 10.80 -7.08
CA LYS A 90 -7.50 12.23 -6.86
C LYS A 90 -8.07 12.46 -5.47
N ILE A 91 -7.41 13.31 -4.70
CA ILE A 91 -7.88 13.71 -3.39
C ILE A 91 -8.89 14.83 -3.57
N THR A 92 -10.11 14.61 -3.09
CA THR A 92 -11.17 15.60 -3.13
C THR A 92 -11.67 15.86 -1.71
N SER A 93 -12.58 16.81 -1.54
CA SER A 93 -13.19 17.05 -0.24
C SER A 93 -13.96 15.83 0.28
N ALA A 94 -14.37 14.93 -0.62
CA ALA A 94 -15.05 13.70 -0.24
C ALA A 94 -14.09 12.54 0.02
N THR A 95 -12.79 12.72 -0.30
CA THR A 95 -11.78 11.69 -0.12
C THR A 95 -10.95 12.00 1.11
N ASP A 96 -10.92 11.06 2.03
CA ASP A 96 -10.12 11.14 3.25
C ASP A 96 -8.98 10.11 3.13
N ALA A 97 -7.77 10.60 2.84
CA ALA A 97 -6.62 9.73 2.64
C ALA A 97 -6.30 8.92 3.89
N GLU A 98 -6.37 9.54 5.07
CA GLU A 98 -6.09 8.85 6.33
C GLU A 98 -7.18 7.83 6.65
N GLY A 99 -8.43 8.16 6.40
CA GLY A 99 -9.54 7.23 6.59
C GLY A 99 -9.44 6.03 5.66
N SER A 100 -9.01 6.26 4.41
CA SER A 100 -8.77 5.20 3.45
C SER A 100 -7.65 4.25 3.94
N ILE A 101 -6.58 4.83 4.48
CA ILE A 101 -5.46 4.05 5.02
C ILE A 101 -5.92 3.20 6.22
N GLU A 102 -6.72 3.76 7.12
CA GLU A 102 -7.22 3.01 8.27
C GLU A 102 -8.17 1.87 7.84
N SER A 103 -9.01 2.11 6.84
CA SER A 103 -9.87 1.05 6.28
C SER A 103 -9.02 -0.07 5.68
N LEU A 104 -7.95 0.29 4.98
CA LEU A 104 -7.04 -0.68 4.38
C LEU A 104 -6.26 -1.46 5.43
N ARG A 105 -5.88 -0.80 6.52
CA ARG A 105 -5.22 -1.47 7.64
C ARG A 105 -6.13 -2.56 8.22
N GLY A 106 -7.39 -2.24 8.44
CA GLY A 106 -8.38 -3.21 8.91
C GLY A 106 -8.58 -4.36 7.94
N TYR A 107 -8.66 -4.05 6.65
CA TYR A 107 -8.77 -5.05 5.60
C TYR A 107 -7.56 -6.00 5.61
N CYS A 108 -6.36 -5.46 5.68
CA CYS A 108 -5.13 -6.27 5.69
C CYS A 108 -5.03 -7.13 6.94
N ARG A 109 -5.42 -6.61 8.09
CA ARG A 109 -5.44 -7.40 9.34
C ARG A 109 -6.33 -8.62 9.19
N SER A 110 -7.54 -8.44 8.65
CA SER A 110 -8.47 -9.54 8.44
C SER A 110 -7.95 -10.54 7.41
N MET A 111 -7.42 -10.04 6.29
CA MET A 111 -6.92 -10.88 5.22
C MET A 111 -5.71 -11.71 5.66
N LEU A 112 -4.77 -11.10 6.36
CA LEU A 112 -3.53 -11.77 6.76
C LEU A 112 -3.72 -12.75 7.93
N LYS A 113 -4.79 -12.60 8.69
CA LYS A 113 -5.14 -13.55 9.74
C LYS A 113 -5.82 -14.80 9.22
N ALA A 114 -6.38 -14.72 8.03
CA ALA A 114 -7.15 -15.85 7.44
C ALA A 114 -6.24 -17.00 7.02
#